data_1aee734d524978b7ad167a9040074120
#
_entry.id   1aee734d524978b7ad167a9040074120
#
_cell.length_a   1.000
_cell.length_b   1.000
_cell.length_c   1.000
_cell.angle_alpha   90.00
_cell.angle_beta   90.00
_cell.angle_gamma   90.00
#
_symmetry.space_group_name_H-M   'P 1'
#
loop_
_entity.id
_entity.type
_entity.pdbx_description
1 polymer ?
#
loop_
_entity_poly.entity_id
_entity_poly.type
_entity_poly.pdbx_seq_one_letter_code
_entity_poly.pdbx_strand_id
1 'polypeptide(L)'
;MIWIPGGSFMMGSNNHYEEEAPAHKVTVDGFWMDKYELTNAEFKKFVDETSYITFCEKPPNPDDYPGALPEMLVPASVVFLKPDHAVSRDNVYNWWTYIPGANWKHPFGPDSSIEGKENYPAVQLVYEDVEAYAKWAGKEIPTEAEWEFAARGGLEEKEYAWGDEMYPDEKAMANTWQGEFPYENTLADGYELIAPVGSYPPNGYGLYDIIGNVWEWTSDWYQQHNKFKNSCCSEINPRIESKEFSFDPRTPDVLIPRKVMKGGSYLCAPSYCRRYRPAARMAQPIDTSTCHLGCRLIVRPGKK
;
A
#
# COMPACT_ATOMS: atom_id res chain seq x y z
N MET A 1 -14.23 7.47 -10.36
CA MET A 1 -14.30 7.64 -8.88
C MET A 1 -15.68 7.25 -8.37
N ILE A 2 -15.75 6.80 -7.12
CA ILE A 2 -16.97 6.39 -6.42
C ILE A 2 -17.18 7.29 -5.21
N TRP A 3 -18.41 7.68 -4.94
CA TRP A 3 -18.77 8.43 -3.74
C TRP A 3 -18.76 7.54 -2.50
N ILE A 4 -17.96 7.88 -1.51
CA ILE A 4 -17.94 7.25 -0.18
C ILE A 4 -18.73 8.17 0.76
N PRO A 5 -19.82 7.71 1.39
CA PRO A 5 -20.78 8.60 2.06
C PRO A 5 -20.26 9.23 3.35
N GLY A 6 -19.12 8.79 3.86
CA GLY A 6 -18.66 9.14 5.19
C GLY A 6 -19.49 8.46 6.29
N GLY A 7 -19.11 8.69 7.53
CA GLY A 7 -19.78 8.09 8.68
C GLY A 7 -18.83 7.74 9.80
N SER A 8 -19.37 7.13 10.87
CA SER A 8 -18.58 6.64 12.01
C SER A 8 -18.35 5.14 11.91
N PHE A 9 -17.18 4.68 12.30
CA PHE A 9 -16.80 3.26 12.29
C PHE A 9 -15.77 2.95 13.40
N MET A 10 -15.56 1.69 13.67
CA MET A 10 -14.45 1.21 14.50
C MET A 10 -13.21 1.01 13.62
N MET A 11 -12.23 1.92 13.76
CA MET A 11 -10.95 1.86 13.10
C MET A 11 -9.98 0.96 13.86
N GLY A 12 -9.22 0.14 13.14
CA GLY A 12 -8.27 -0.79 13.72
C GLY A 12 -8.89 -2.12 14.15
N SER A 13 -8.12 -2.91 14.89
CA SER A 13 -8.54 -4.23 15.41
C SER A 13 -7.79 -4.56 16.69
N ASN A 14 -8.45 -5.25 17.63
CA ASN A 14 -7.83 -5.80 18.83
C ASN A 14 -7.44 -7.30 18.68
N ASN A 15 -7.69 -7.88 17.50
CA ASN A 15 -7.63 -9.32 17.30
C ASN A 15 -6.41 -9.82 16.51
N HIS A 16 -5.58 -8.89 15.99
CA HIS A 16 -4.49 -9.21 15.07
C HIS A 16 -3.16 -8.59 15.50
N TYR A 17 -2.53 -7.76 14.66
CA TYR A 17 -1.22 -7.17 14.95
C TYR A 17 -1.33 -6.02 15.96
N GLU A 18 -0.31 -5.88 16.81
CA GLU A 18 -0.28 -4.83 17.85
C GLU A 18 -0.42 -3.41 17.28
N GLU A 19 0.11 -3.20 16.07
CA GLU A 19 0.03 -1.90 15.39
C GLU A 19 -1.40 -1.52 14.96
N GLU A 20 -2.33 -2.47 14.91
CA GLU A 20 -3.75 -2.24 14.61
C GLU A 20 -4.55 -1.82 15.85
N ALA A 21 -4.05 -2.11 17.05
CA ALA A 21 -4.72 -1.88 18.32
C ALA A 21 -4.34 -0.53 18.94
N PRO A 22 -5.23 0.04 19.78
CA PRO A 22 -6.59 -0.40 20.07
C PRO A 22 -7.57 -0.03 18.96
N ALA A 23 -8.61 -0.84 18.76
CA ALA A 23 -9.75 -0.43 17.96
C ALA A 23 -10.43 0.78 18.63
N HIS A 24 -10.74 1.79 17.85
CA HIS A 24 -11.31 3.05 18.37
C HIS A 24 -12.29 3.67 17.38
N LYS A 25 -13.22 4.47 17.91
CA LYS A 25 -14.27 5.07 17.09
C LYS A 25 -13.76 6.31 16.35
N VAL A 26 -13.94 6.31 15.04
CA VAL A 26 -13.55 7.39 14.13
C VAL A 26 -14.76 7.80 13.30
N THR A 27 -14.82 9.07 12.91
CA THR A 27 -15.79 9.60 11.95
C THR A 27 -15.04 10.26 10.80
N VAL A 28 -15.44 9.97 9.56
CA VAL A 28 -14.91 10.62 8.37
C VAL A 28 -16.03 11.28 7.57
N ASP A 29 -15.74 12.42 6.96
CA ASP A 29 -16.66 13.08 6.03
C ASP A 29 -16.74 12.30 4.72
N GLY A 30 -17.74 12.57 3.88
CA GLY A 30 -17.86 11.94 2.57
C GLY A 30 -16.82 12.47 1.59
N PHE A 31 -16.35 11.61 0.69
CA PHE A 31 -15.35 11.93 -0.33
C PHE A 31 -15.52 11.04 -1.58
N TRP A 32 -14.90 11.45 -2.69
CA TRP A 32 -14.78 10.62 -3.88
C TRP A 32 -13.48 9.84 -3.82
N MET A 33 -13.51 8.53 -4.09
CA MET A 33 -12.33 7.67 -4.15
C MET A 33 -12.20 7.02 -5.53
N ASP A 34 -10.99 6.85 -6.02
CA ASP A 34 -10.73 6.11 -7.25
C ASP A 34 -11.23 4.67 -7.10
N LYS A 35 -11.94 4.22 -8.12
CA LYS A 35 -12.57 2.89 -8.14
C LYS A 35 -11.54 1.75 -8.09
N TYR A 36 -10.39 1.99 -8.70
CA TYR A 36 -9.27 1.09 -8.85
C TYR A 36 -8.00 1.72 -8.27
N GLU A 37 -6.98 0.93 -8.09
CA GLU A 37 -5.61 1.39 -7.89
C GLU A 37 -5.16 2.22 -9.10
N LEU A 38 -4.21 3.13 -8.92
CA LEU A 38 -3.58 3.90 -10.00
C LEU A 38 -2.96 2.95 -11.02
N THR A 39 -3.37 3.05 -12.28
CA THR A 39 -2.92 2.16 -13.35
C THR A 39 -1.64 2.66 -14.05
N ASN A 40 -0.92 1.73 -14.70
CA ASN A 40 0.23 2.06 -15.53
C ASN A 40 -0.13 3.06 -16.64
N ALA A 41 -1.30 2.93 -17.26
CA ALA A 41 -1.77 3.88 -18.29
C ALA A 41 -1.94 5.29 -17.74
N GLU A 42 -2.54 5.43 -16.55
CA GLU A 42 -2.76 6.73 -15.93
C GLU A 42 -1.44 7.38 -15.48
N PHE A 43 -0.55 6.59 -14.85
CA PHE A 43 0.76 7.09 -14.44
C PHE A 43 1.65 7.43 -15.63
N LYS A 44 1.61 6.62 -16.70
CA LYS A 44 2.30 6.92 -17.96
C LYS A 44 1.86 8.26 -18.56
N LYS A 45 0.56 8.51 -18.56
CA LYS A 45 0.03 9.80 -19.05
C LYS A 45 0.61 10.98 -18.28
N PHE A 46 0.68 10.89 -16.95
CA PHE A 46 1.31 11.92 -16.12
C PHE A 46 2.77 12.15 -16.50
N VAL A 47 3.54 11.06 -16.63
CA VAL A 47 4.97 11.15 -17.02
C VAL A 47 5.13 11.74 -18.42
N ASP A 48 4.33 11.31 -19.38
CA ASP A 48 4.37 11.81 -20.76
C ASP A 48 4.07 13.33 -20.83
N GLU A 49 3.11 13.82 -20.03
CA GLU A 49 2.70 15.23 -20.03
C GLU A 49 3.66 16.15 -19.24
N THR A 50 4.35 15.61 -18.23
CA THR A 50 5.17 16.41 -17.30
C THR A 50 6.67 16.18 -17.43
N SER A 51 7.08 15.12 -18.11
CA SER A 51 8.48 14.63 -18.13
C SER A 51 9.00 14.32 -16.70
N TYR A 52 8.11 13.90 -15.79
CA TYR A 52 8.46 13.56 -14.44
C TYR A 52 9.43 12.37 -14.41
N ILE A 53 10.47 12.48 -13.58
CA ILE A 53 11.44 11.41 -13.33
C ILE A 53 11.20 10.92 -11.91
N THR A 54 10.83 9.64 -11.74
CA THR A 54 10.56 9.06 -10.44
C THR A 54 11.81 8.95 -9.58
N PHE A 55 11.61 8.78 -8.29
CA PHE A 55 12.70 8.64 -7.32
C PHE A 55 13.68 7.53 -7.71
N CYS A 56 13.16 6.36 -8.12
CA CYS A 56 13.96 5.20 -8.48
C CYS A 56 14.74 5.37 -9.79
N GLU A 57 14.39 6.33 -10.63
CA GLU A 57 15.12 6.65 -11.87
C GLU A 57 16.28 7.62 -11.62
N LYS A 58 16.43 8.14 -10.37
CA LYS A 58 17.50 9.05 -9.95
C LYS A 58 18.50 8.32 -9.06
N PRO A 59 19.82 8.61 -9.15
CA PRO A 59 20.75 8.10 -8.16
C PRO A 59 20.43 8.70 -6.78
N PRO A 60 20.44 7.88 -5.69
CA PRO A 60 20.27 8.38 -4.35
C PRO A 60 21.32 9.43 -3.98
N ASN A 61 20.94 10.44 -3.20
CA ASN A 61 21.90 11.40 -2.67
C ASN A 61 22.73 10.74 -1.54
N PRO A 62 24.07 10.68 -1.65
CA PRO A 62 24.91 10.04 -0.64
C PRO A 62 24.74 10.60 0.78
N ASP A 63 24.39 11.87 0.90
CA ASP A 63 24.23 12.54 2.20
C ASP A 63 23.01 11.99 2.99
N ASP A 64 22.02 11.44 2.29
CA ASP A 64 20.83 10.86 2.90
C ASP A 64 21.08 9.41 3.38
N TYR A 65 22.16 8.77 2.91
CA TYR A 65 22.50 7.37 3.19
C TYR A 65 23.94 7.21 3.69
N PRO A 66 24.27 7.75 4.87
CA PRO A 66 25.63 7.67 5.41
C PRO A 66 26.09 6.22 5.58
N GLY A 67 27.24 5.90 4.98
CA GLY A 67 27.81 4.54 5.01
C GLY A 67 27.32 3.60 3.90
N ALA A 68 26.46 4.05 2.99
CA ALA A 68 26.10 3.27 1.80
C ALA A 68 27.31 3.07 0.88
N LEU A 69 27.45 1.87 0.36
CA LEU A 69 28.50 1.56 -0.62
C LEU A 69 28.20 2.24 -1.97
N PRO A 70 29.21 2.68 -2.74
CA PRO A 70 28.98 3.38 -4.01
C PRO A 70 28.10 2.61 -5.01
N GLU A 71 28.19 1.28 -5.03
CA GLU A 71 27.37 0.41 -5.87
C GLU A 71 25.88 0.38 -5.47
N MET A 72 25.54 0.84 -4.26
CA MET A 72 24.16 0.99 -3.81
C MET A 72 23.56 2.36 -4.17
N LEU A 73 24.42 3.34 -4.54
CA LEU A 73 24.01 4.71 -4.89
C LEU A 73 23.73 4.84 -6.39
N VAL A 74 22.97 3.90 -6.93
CA VAL A 74 22.54 3.86 -8.33
C VAL A 74 21.02 3.87 -8.42
N PRO A 75 20.42 4.33 -9.52
CA PRO A 75 18.99 4.19 -9.75
C PRO A 75 18.55 2.74 -9.64
N ALA A 76 17.71 2.44 -8.65
CA ALA A 76 17.31 1.07 -8.34
C ALA A 76 16.06 1.03 -7.46
N SER A 77 15.50 -0.14 -7.28
CA SER A 77 14.40 -0.37 -6.36
C SER A 77 14.39 -1.80 -5.80
N VAL A 78 13.57 -2.00 -4.76
CA VAL A 78 13.44 -3.31 -4.10
C VAL A 78 12.44 -4.18 -4.86
N VAL A 79 12.88 -5.38 -5.22
CA VAL A 79 12.10 -6.35 -6.00
C VAL A 79 12.00 -7.66 -5.25
N PHE A 80 10.81 -8.24 -5.25
CA PHE A 80 10.57 -9.60 -4.79
C PHE A 80 11.07 -10.60 -5.82
N LEU A 81 11.98 -11.48 -5.41
CA LEU A 81 12.47 -12.62 -6.17
C LEU A 81 12.05 -13.90 -5.46
N LYS A 82 11.12 -14.65 -6.09
CA LYS A 82 10.63 -15.91 -5.54
C LYS A 82 11.77 -16.94 -5.48
N PRO A 83 12.14 -17.45 -4.29
CA PRO A 83 13.06 -18.58 -4.20
C PRO A 83 12.47 -19.83 -4.84
N ASP A 84 13.31 -20.73 -5.33
CA ASP A 84 12.93 -22.02 -5.91
C ASP A 84 12.83 -23.15 -4.86
N HIS A 85 13.15 -22.85 -3.60
CA HIS A 85 13.11 -23.77 -2.47
C HIS A 85 12.75 -23.04 -1.17
N ALA A 86 12.43 -23.81 -0.13
CA ALA A 86 12.14 -23.28 1.20
C ALA A 86 13.35 -22.53 1.79
N VAL A 87 13.13 -21.30 2.26
CA VAL A 87 14.15 -20.46 2.89
C VAL A 87 13.68 -20.02 4.28
N SER A 88 14.63 -19.65 5.16
CA SER A 88 14.26 -19.06 6.45
C SER A 88 13.54 -17.72 6.25
N ARG A 89 12.42 -17.55 6.97
CA ARG A 89 11.63 -16.31 6.99
C ARG A 89 12.16 -15.26 7.95
N ASP A 90 13.21 -15.56 8.71
CA ASP A 90 13.85 -14.62 9.64
C ASP A 90 14.74 -13.59 8.90
N ASN A 91 15.08 -13.87 7.65
CA ASN A 91 15.90 -13.00 6.81
C ASN A 91 15.16 -12.62 5.53
N VAL A 92 14.65 -11.39 5.47
CA VAL A 92 13.90 -10.87 4.32
C VAL A 92 14.75 -10.77 3.05
N TYR A 93 16.05 -10.71 3.15
CA TYR A 93 16.96 -10.70 1.99
C TYR A 93 16.97 -12.02 1.21
N ASN A 94 16.35 -13.07 1.74
CA ASN A 94 16.16 -14.32 1.00
C ASN A 94 15.18 -14.18 -0.18
N TRP A 95 14.35 -13.11 -0.23
CA TRP A 95 13.38 -12.85 -1.30
C TRP A 95 13.25 -11.37 -1.69
N TRP A 96 13.88 -10.45 -0.95
CA TRP A 96 13.94 -9.05 -1.33
C TRP A 96 15.34 -8.69 -1.80
N THR A 97 15.44 -8.11 -2.99
CA THR A 97 16.71 -7.70 -3.59
C THR A 97 16.60 -6.29 -4.13
N TYR A 98 17.64 -5.47 -3.88
CA TYR A 98 17.78 -4.16 -4.49
C TYR A 98 18.33 -4.33 -5.91
N ILE A 99 17.52 -4.00 -6.93
CA ILE A 99 17.86 -4.26 -8.34
C ILE A 99 18.09 -2.94 -9.07
N PRO A 100 19.31 -2.70 -9.58
CA PRO A 100 19.59 -1.57 -10.45
C PRO A 100 18.70 -1.55 -11.69
N GLY A 101 18.13 -0.36 -12.00
CA GLY A 101 17.24 -0.18 -13.14
C GLY A 101 15.79 -0.61 -12.91
N ALA A 102 15.44 -1.18 -11.72
CA ALA A 102 14.06 -1.40 -11.36
C ALA A 102 13.38 -0.05 -11.07
N ASN A 103 12.24 0.18 -11.71
CA ASN A 103 11.42 1.40 -11.60
C ASN A 103 10.00 1.11 -12.10
N TRP A 104 9.12 2.11 -12.17
CA TRP A 104 7.75 1.93 -12.58
C TRP A 104 7.56 1.37 -14.02
N LYS A 105 8.52 1.59 -14.96
CA LYS A 105 8.52 1.03 -16.32
C LYS A 105 9.03 -0.41 -16.35
N HIS A 106 9.89 -0.75 -15.39
CA HIS A 106 10.58 -2.00 -15.23
C HIS A 106 10.40 -2.54 -13.81
N PRO A 107 9.15 -2.89 -13.40
CA PRO A 107 8.81 -3.11 -11.98
C PRO A 107 9.51 -4.29 -11.33
N PHE A 108 10.01 -5.24 -12.11
CA PHE A 108 10.74 -6.41 -11.64
C PHE A 108 12.21 -6.44 -12.12
N GLY A 109 12.76 -5.28 -12.47
CA GLY A 109 14.12 -5.13 -12.99
C GLY A 109 14.17 -4.84 -14.48
N PRO A 110 15.37 -4.56 -15.04
CA PRO A 110 15.56 -4.04 -16.41
C PRO A 110 14.94 -4.89 -17.51
N ASP A 111 14.86 -6.21 -17.31
CA ASP A 111 14.30 -7.16 -18.28
C ASP A 111 12.76 -7.24 -18.22
N SER A 112 12.13 -6.56 -17.27
CA SER A 112 10.67 -6.48 -17.18
C SER A 112 10.12 -5.25 -17.91
N SER A 113 8.83 -5.29 -18.28
CA SER A 113 8.15 -4.19 -18.96
C SER A 113 6.69 -4.07 -18.53
N ILE A 114 6.15 -2.85 -18.61
CA ILE A 114 4.72 -2.57 -18.47
C ILE A 114 3.97 -2.58 -19.82
N GLU A 115 4.64 -2.85 -20.94
CA GLU A 115 3.97 -2.97 -22.25
C GLU A 115 2.92 -4.09 -22.22
N GLY A 116 1.72 -3.80 -22.69
CA GLY A 116 0.57 -4.69 -22.62
C GLY A 116 -0.02 -4.86 -21.22
N LYS A 117 0.44 -4.06 -20.24
CA LYS A 117 -0.04 -4.06 -18.85
C LYS A 117 -0.60 -2.68 -18.44
N GLU A 118 -1.28 -2.03 -19.36
CA GLU A 118 -1.84 -0.67 -19.17
C GLU A 118 -2.82 -0.62 -18.00
N ASN A 119 -3.59 -1.71 -17.78
CA ASN A 119 -4.60 -1.85 -16.73
C ASN A 119 -4.06 -2.51 -15.45
N TYR A 120 -2.75 -2.66 -15.30
CA TYR A 120 -2.15 -3.13 -14.05
C TYR A 120 -1.83 -1.95 -13.15
N PRO A 121 -1.82 -2.12 -11.82
CA PRO A 121 -1.38 -1.09 -10.90
C PRO A 121 0.03 -0.58 -11.23
N ALA A 122 0.21 0.73 -11.18
CA ALA A 122 1.52 1.34 -11.18
C ALA A 122 2.19 1.14 -9.82
N VAL A 123 3.34 0.50 -9.82
CA VAL A 123 4.14 0.19 -8.64
C VAL A 123 5.54 0.79 -8.73
N GLN A 124 6.40 0.53 -7.76
CA GLN A 124 7.74 1.13 -7.68
C GLN A 124 7.67 2.66 -7.50
N LEU A 125 6.63 3.13 -6.82
CA LEU A 125 6.41 4.54 -6.53
C LEU A 125 6.71 4.81 -5.06
N VAL A 126 7.61 5.75 -4.79
CA VAL A 126 7.81 6.31 -3.44
C VAL A 126 6.73 7.34 -3.14
N TYR A 127 6.68 7.81 -1.89
CA TYR A 127 5.63 8.73 -1.47
C TYR A 127 5.63 10.05 -2.27
N GLU A 128 6.80 10.62 -2.60
CA GLU A 128 6.91 11.85 -3.41
C GLU A 128 6.37 11.70 -4.84
N ASP A 129 6.54 10.51 -5.43
CA ASP A 129 6.03 10.22 -6.78
C ASP A 129 4.49 10.25 -6.79
N VAL A 130 3.89 9.67 -5.73
CA VAL A 130 2.44 9.66 -5.55
C VAL A 130 1.90 11.07 -5.27
N GLU A 131 2.60 11.88 -4.46
CA GLU A 131 2.24 13.29 -4.23
C GLU A 131 2.30 14.11 -5.52
N ALA A 132 3.34 13.92 -6.33
CA ALA A 132 3.48 14.61 -7.61
C ALA A 132 2.34 14.24 -8.58
N TYR A 133 2.02 12.95 -8.68
CA TYR A 133 0.89 12.49 -9.49
C TYR A 133 -0.46 13.05 -8.97
N ALA A 134 -0.70 12.97 -7.66
CA ALA A 134 -1.93 13.46 -7.04
C ALA A 134 -2.15 14.94 -7.33
N LYS A 135 -1.10 15.76 -7.19
CA LYS A 135 -1.13 17.19 -7.48
C LYS A 135 -1.45 17.47 -8.95
N TRP A 136 -0.82 16.75 -9.88
CA TRP A 136 -1.10 16.90 -11.32
C TRP A 136 -2.55 16.51 -11.65
N ALA A 137 -3.04 15.42 -11.07
CA ALA A 137 -4.40 14.92 -11.28
C ALA A 137 -5.49 15.76 -10.59
N GLY A 138 -5.12 16.75 -9.76
CA GLY A 138 -6.08 17.50 -8.94
C GLY A 138 -6.77 16.65 -7.87
N LYS A 139 -6.07 15.64 -7.35
CA LYS A 139 -6.53 14.69 -6.35
C LYS A 139 -5.66 14.77 -5.09
N GLU A 140 -6.03 14.00 -4.08
CA GLU A 140 -5.32 13.92 -2.80
C GLU A 140 -5.07 12.44 -2.42
N ILE A 141 -4.03 12.18 -1.62
CA ILE A 141 -3.79 10.87 -1.01
C ILE A 141 -4.77 10.74 0.19
N PRO A 142 -5.48 9.61 0.34
CA PRO A 142 -6.41 9.41 1.45
C PRO A 142 -5.67 9.40 2.79
N THR A 143 -6.32 9.85 3.86
CA THR A 143 -5.87 9.53 5.22
C THR A 143 -6.04 8.04 5.48
N GLU A 144 -5.34 7.53 6.48
CA GLU A 144 -5.52 6.13 6.92
C GLU A 144 -6.98 5.83 7.28
N ALA A 145 -7.64 6.75 7.98
CA ALA A 145 -9.03 6.62 8.38
C ALA A 145 -10.00 6.63 7.19
N GLU A 146 -9.79 7.50 6.20
CA GLU A 146 -10.59 7.54 4.97
C GLU A 146 -10.41 6.24 4.18
N TRP A 147 -9.17 5.79 4.05
CA TRP A 147 -8.86 4.55 3.36
C TRP A 147 -9.55 3.34 4.04
N GLU A 148 -9.41 3.20 5.38
CA GLU A 148 -9.98 2.08 6.11
C GLU A 148 -11.51 2.10 6.08
N PHE A 149 -12.14 3.28 6.24
CA PHE A 149 -13.58 3.43 6.12
C PHE A 149 -14.09 2.95 4.74
N ALA A 150 -13.41 3.38 3.68
CA ALA A 150 -13.73 2.98 2.32
C ALA A 150 -13.53 1.46 2.10
N ALA A 151 -12.44 0.90 2.63
CA ALA A 151 -12.13 -0.52 2.50
C ALA A 151 -13.15 -1.42 3.21
N ARG A 152 -13.72 -0.98 4.33
CA ARG A 152 -14.78 -1.72 5.04
C ARG A 152 -16.07 -1.86 4.23
N GLY A 153 -16.30 -1.02 3.23
CA GLY A 153 -17.45 -1.17 2.32
C GLY A 153 -18.82 -1.12 2.99
N GLY A 154 -18.94 -0.45 4.15
CA GLY A 154 -20.16 -0.39 4.96
C GLY A 154 -20.34 -1.55 5.94
N LEU A 155 -19.36 -2.46 6.04
CA LEU A 155 -19.36 -3.56 7.01
C LEU A 155 -18.65 -3.13 8.30
N GLU A 156 -19.29 -3.35 9.45
CA GLU A 156 -18.68 -3.07 10.74
C GLU A 156 -17.87 -4.26 11.25
N GLU A 157 -16.65 -4.00 11.70
CA GLU A 157 -15.74 -4.93 12.39
C GLU A 157 -15.51 -6.28 11.68
N LYS A 158 -15.79 -6.36 10.37
CA LYS A 158 -15.54 -7.58 9.60
C LYS A 158 -14.05 -7.76 9.31
N GLU A 159 -13.65 -9.03 9.21
CA GLU A 159 -12.26 -9.43 8.95
C GLU A 159 -11.77 -8.89 7.60
N TYR A 160 -12.57 -9.08 6.54
CA TYR A 160 -12.25 -8.69 5.17
C TYR A 160 -13.23 -7.63 4.65
N ALA A 161 -12.91 -7.06 3.51
CA ALA A 161 -13.76 -6.08 2.82
C ALA A 161 -15.11 -6.64 2.33
N TRP A 162 -15.31 -7.95 2.41
CA TRP A 162 -16.54 -8.69 1.99
C TRP A 162 -17.18 -9.51 3.10
N GLY A 163 -16.61 -9.58 4.30
CA GLY A 163 -17.14 -10.35 5.43
C GLY A 163 -16.06 -11.05 6.26
N ASP A 164 -16.39 -12.19 6.85
CA ASP A 164 -15.50 -12.92 7.76
C ASP A 164 -14.84 -14.15 7.11
N GLU A 165 -15.32 -14.60 5.95
CA GLU A 165 -14.76 -15.74 5.24
C GLU A 165 -13.76 -15.30 4.18
N MET A 166 -12.54 -15.87 4.20
CA MET A 166 -11.49 -15.54 3.22
C MET A 166 -11.89 -15.94 1.79
N TYR A 167 -12.55 -17.07 1.64
CA TYR A 167 -12.96 -17.65 0.36
C TYR A 167 -14.46 -18.00 0.37
N PRO A 168 -15.37 -17.02 0.37
CA PRO A 168 -16.80 -17.30 0.32
C PRO A 168 -17.15 -18.09 -0.95
N ASP A 169 -17.94 -19.16 -0.80
CA ASP A 169 -18.25 -20.10 -1.89
C ASP A 169 -17.00 -20.64 -2.61
N GLU A 170 -15.89 -20.81 -1.92
CA GLU A 170 -14.60 -21.26 -2.47
C GLU A 170 -13.99 -20.33 -3.55
N LYS A 171 -14.41 -19.07 -3.58
CA LYS A 171 -13.94 -18.07 -4.55
C LYS A 171 -12.85 -17.17 -3.96
N ALA A 172 -11.82 -16.90 -4.76
CA ALA A 172 -10.87 -15.87 -4.46
C ALA A 172 -11.55 -14.48 -4.58
N MET A 173 -11.39 -13.67 -3.54
CA MET A 173 -11.97 -12.33 -3.45
C MET A 173 -10.91 -11.23 -3.59
N ALA A 174 -9.63 -11.59 -3.59
CA ALA A 174 -8.50 -10.69 -3.71
C ALA A 174 -7.27 -11.45 -4.22
N ASN A 175 -6.33 -10.73 -4.84
CA ASN A 175 -5.02 -11.26 -5.20
C ASN A 175 -4.13 -11.31 -3.94
N THR A 176 -3.83 -12.51 -3.48
CA THR A 176 -3.01 -12.77 -2.29
C THR A 176 -2.15 -14.02 -2.54
N TRP A 177 -1.16 -14.26 -1.70
CA TRP A 177 -0.33 -15.44 -1.82
C TRP A 177 -1.03 -16.70 -1.29
N GLN A 178 -1.07 -17.77 -2.10
CA GLN A 178 -1.63 -19.06 -1.72
C GLN A 178 -0.55 -20.14 -1.76
N GLY A 179 -0.31 -20.79 -0.63
CA GLY A 179 0.74 -21.78 -0.45
C GLY A 179 1.81 -21.31 0.53
N GLU A 180 2.97 -21.93 0.46
CA GLU A 180 4.06 -21.66 1.41
C GLU A 180 4.93 -20.50 0.94
N PHE A 181 4.74 -19.34 1.60
CA PHE A 181 5.55 -18.15 1.33
C PHE A 181 7.00 -18.34 1.82
N PRO A 182 8.02 -17.90 1.04
CA PRO A 182 7.96 -17.14 -0.22
C PRO A 182 8.24 -18.00 -1.50
N TYR A 183 8.26 -19.33 -1.42
CA TYR A 183 8.78 -20.18 -2.48
C TYR A 183 7.70 -20.95 -3.26
N GLU A 184 6.53 -21.20 -2.66
CA GLU A 184 5.44 -21.91 -3.31
C GLU A 184 4.20 -21.02 -3.39
N ASN A 185 3.73 -20.70 -4.61
CA ASN A 185 2.45 -20.10 -4.87
C ASN A 185 1.62 -21.04 -5.74
N THR A 186 0.47 -21.49 -5.24
CA THR A 186 -0.40 -22.45 -5.93
C THR A 186 -1.23 -21.82 -7.04
N LEU A 187 -1.22 -20.48 -7.16
CA LEU A 187 -1.98 -19.70 -8.15
C LEU A 187 -3.49 -19.96 -8.10
N ALA A 188 -4.03 -20.31 -6.94
CA ALA A 188 -5.45 -20.61 -6.79
C ALA A 188 -6.36 -19.39 -7.03
N ASP A 189 -5.82 -18.17 -6.90
CA ASP A 189 -6.50 -16.92 -7.24
C ASP A 189 -6.35 -16.51 -8.72
N GLY A 190 -5.47 -17.18 -9.48
CA GLY A 190 -5.26 -16.97 -10.91
C GLY A 190 -4.01 -16.18 -11.28
N TYR A 191 -3.28 -15.60 -10.31
CA TYR A 191 -2.13 -14.74 -10.58
C TYR A 191 -0.89 -15.11 -9.75
N GLU A 192 0.29 -15.08 -10.37
CA GLU A 192 1.54 -15.28 -9.65
C GLU A 192 2.05 -13.98 -8.98
N LEU A 193 1.84 -12.86 -9.65
CA LEU A 193 2.27 -11.52 -9.24
C LEU A 193 1.06 -10.58 -9.24
N ILE A 194 1.26 -9.33 -9.62
CA ILE A 194 0.20 -8.32 -9.72
C ILE A 194 -0.87 -8.76 -10.72
N ALA A 195 -2.15 -8.57 -10.37
CA ALA A 195 -3.30 -8.74 -11.25
C ALA A 195 -3.71 -7.42 -11.92
N PRO A 196 -4.36 -7.45 -13.09
CA PRO A 196 -5.04 -6.27 -13.64
C PRO A 196 -6.07 -5.73 -12.66
N VAL A 197 -6.26 -4.43 -12.59
CA VAL A 197 -7.27 -3.83 -11.72
C VAL A 197 -8.68 -4.34 -12.07
N GLY A 198 -9.51 -4.60 -11.07
CA GLY A 198 -10.87 -5.10 -11.26
C GLY A 198 -10.97 -6.60 -11.52
N SER A 199 -9.92 -7.36 -11.21
CA SER A 199 -9.91 -8.82 -11.40
C SER A 199 -10.82 -9.56 -10.41
N TYR A 200 -11.16 -8.94 -9.28
CA TYR A 200 -11.96 -9.54 -8.22
C TYR A 200 -13.25 -8.74 -7.96
N PRO A 201 -14.25 -9.31 -7.24
CA PRO A 201 -15.46 -8.58 -6.90
C PRO A 201 -15.19 -7.32 -6.07
N PRO A 202 -15.96 -6.24 -6.28
CA PRO A 202 -15.82 -5.03 -5.48
C PRO A 202 -16.38 -5.23 -4.07
N ASN A 203 -15.94 -4.36 -3.14
CA ASN A 203 -16.56 -4.27 -1.82
C ASN A 203 -17.95 -3.60 -1.88
N GLY A 204 -18.61 -3.45 -0.71
CA GLY A 204 -19.95 -2.89 -0.61
C GLY A 204 -20.13 -1.45 -1.10
N TYR A 205 -19.03 -0.68 -1.24
CA TYR A 205 -19.04 0.66 -1.86
C TYR A 205 -18.70 0.63 -3.36
N GLY A 206 -18.36 -0.53 -3.92
CA GLY A 206 -18.01 -0.68 -5.34
C GLY A 206 -16.54 -0.42 -5.64
N LEU A 207 -15.66 -0.45 -4.64
CA LEU A 207 -14.21 -0.34 -4.79
C LEU A 207 -13.62 -1.73 -5.07
N TYR A 208 -12.77 -1.83 -6.08
CA TYR A 208 -12.09 -3.05 -6.48
C TYR A 208 -10.68 -3.10 -5.87
N ASP A 209 -10.21 -4.31 -5.64
CA ASP A 209 -8.84 -4.62 -5.21
C ASP A 209 -8.39 -3.81 -3.98
N ILE A 210 -9.35 -3.40 -3.14
CA ILE A 210 -9.09 -2.54 -1.97
C ILE A 210 -8.29 -3.28 -0.89
N ILE A 211 -8.23 -4.59 -0.94
CA ILE A 211 -7.30 -5.42 -0.19
C ILE A 211 -6.69 -6.49 -1.10
N GLY A 212 -5.43 -6.85 -0.86
CA GLY A 212 -4.63 -7.68 -1.77
C GLY A 212 -4.01 -6.85 -2.89
N ASN A 213 -3.63 -7.45 -3.97
CA ASN A 213 -2.99 -6.93 -5.17
C ASN A 213 -1.75 -6.08 -4.87
N VAL A 214 -1.88 -4.77 -4.59
CA VAL A 214 -0.75 -3.95 -4.15
C VAL A 214 -1.08 -3.16 -2.90
N TRP A 215 -0.07 -2.93 -2.05
CA TRP A 215 -0.16 -1.98 -0.95
C TRP A 215 -0.46 -0.58 -1.47
N GLU A 216 -1.13 0.22 -0.66
CA GLU A 216 -1.50 1.58 -1.01
C GLU A 216 -1.01 2.60 0.02
N TRP A 217 -0.36 3.65 -0.47
CA TRP A 217 0.05 4.79 0.34
C TRP A 217 -1.14 5.53 0.93
N THR A 218 -1.00 5.93 2.21
CA THR A 218 -1.87 6.91 2.86
C THR A 218 -1.09 8.16 3.30
N SER A 219 -1.80 9.26 3.58
CA SER A 219 -1.16 10.53 3.90
C SER A 219 -0.65 10.62 5.34
N ASP A 220 -1.06 9.72 6.23
CA ASP A 220 -0.70 9.78 7.64
C ASP A 220 0.74 9.34 7.89
N TRP A 221 1.43 10.08 8.77
CA TRP A 221 2.68 9.61 9.33
C TRP A 221 2.45 8.43 10.26
N TYR A 222 3.30 7.42 10.18
CA TYR A 222 3.14 6.22 10.98
C TYR A 222 3.36 6.51 12.47
N GLN A 223 2.35 6.19 13.27
CA GLN A 223 2.42 6.18 14.74
C GLN A 223 1.62 4.99 15.27
N GLN A 224 1.97 4.51 16.46
CA GLN A 224 1.16 3.47 17.12
C GLN A 224 -0.16 4.08 17.62
N HIS A 225 -1.27 3.36 17.45
CA HIS A 225 -2.60 3.77 17.89
C HIS A 225 -2.71 3.98 19.42
N ASN A 226 -1.89 3.31 20.22
CA ASN A 226 -1.89 3.45 21.68
C ASN A 226 -1.52 4.85 22.22
N LYS A 227 -1.05 5.75 21.37
CA LYS A 227 -0.80 7.16 21.72
C LYS A 227 -2.06 8.03 21.64
N PHE A 228 -3.13 7.54 21.01
CA PHE A 228 -4.42 8.21 21.08
C PHE A 228 -4.97 8.02 22.50
N LYS A 229 -5.11 9.11 23.26
CA LYS A 229 -5.74 9.09 24.60
C LYS A 229 -7.13 8.51 24.45
N ASN A 230 -7.54 7.63 25.38
CA ASN A 230 -8.90 7.14 25.51
C ASN A 230 -9.88 8.33 25.56
N SER A 231 -10.29 8.82 24.41
CA SER A 231 -11.31 9.84 24.30
C SER A 231 -12.64 9.09 24.19
N CYS A 232 -13.56 9.40 25.08
CA CYS A 232 -14.93 8.89 25.00
C CYS A 232 -15.67 9.44 23.77
N CYS A 233 -15.04 10.32 23.00
CA CYS A 233 -15.56 10.96 21.81
C CYS A 233 -14.91 10.39 20.56
N SER A 234 -15.69 10.23 19.49
CA SER A 234 -15.18 9.88 18.17
C SER A 234 -14.25 10.98 17.66
N GLU A 235 -13.07 10.61 17.15
CA GLU A 235 -12.23 11.55 16.40
C GLU A 235 -12.85 11.81 15.03
N ILE A 236 -12.91 13.08 14.63
CA ILE A 236 -13.50 13.50 13.35
C ILE A 236 -12.38 13.83 12.37
N ASN A 237 -12.35 13.15 11.23
CA ASN A 237 -11.36 13.30 10.17
C ASN A 237 -9.91 13.27 10.72
N PRO A 238 -9.52 12.24 11.50
CA PRO A 238 -8.21 12.21 12.12
C PRO A 238 -7.10 12.25 11.05
N ARG A 239 -6.01 12.96 11.39
CA ARG A 239 -4.82 13.08 10.55
C ARG A 239 -3.58 13.11 11.42
N ILE A 240 -2.58 12.35 11.06
CA ILE A 240 -1.28 12.38 11.70
C ILE A 240 -0.33 13.21 10.83
N GLU A 241 -0.26 14.52 11.12
CA GLU A 241 0.53 15.47 10.34
C GLU A 241 1.99 15.58 10.79
N SER A 242 2.31 15.18 12.04
CA SER A 242 3.68 15.22 12.56
C SER A 242 4.44 13.95 12.29
N LYS A 243 5.63 14.07 11.67
CA LYS A 243 6.55 12.96 11.45
C LYS A 243 7.40 12.58 12.65
N GLU A 244 7.31 13.31 13.76
CA GLU A 244 8.20 13.19 14.92
C GLU A 244 8.34 11.76 15.48
N PHE A 245 7.26 10.98 15.43
CA PHE A 245 7.23 9.61 15.95
C PHE A 245 7.19 8.54 14.84
N SER A 246 7.42 8.93 13.59
CA SER A 246 7.31 8.02 12.45
C SER A 246 8.61 7.29 12.10
N PHE A 247 9.73 7.67 12.70
CA PHE A 247 11.03 7.02 12.48
C PHE A 247 11.06 5.61 13.06
N ASP A 248 11.89 4.75 12.49
CA ASP A 248 12.01 3.37 13.00
C ASP A 248 12.86 3.34 14.27
N PRO A 249 12.30 2.98 15.44
CA PRO A 249 13.05 2.92 16.69
C PRO A 249 14.11 1.81 16.70
N ARG A 250 14.04 0.85 15.77
CA ARG A 250 15.02 -0.24 15.65
C ARG A 250 16.29 0.20 14.93
N THR A 251 16.22 1.30 14.17
CA THR A 251 17.34 1.88 13.40
C THR A 251 17.43 3.38 13.67
N PRO A 252 17.81 3.79 14.90
CA PRO A 252 17.75 5.20 15.34
C PRO A 252 18.65 6.14 14.54
N ASP A 253 19.67 5.60 13.88
CA ASP A 253 20.59 6.37 13.04
C ASP A 253 20.04 6.63 11.63
N VAL A 254 18.94 5.95 11.25
CA VAL A 254 18.27 6.13 9.96
C VAL A 254 17.14 7.14 10.13
N LEU A 255 17.36 8.38 9.70
CA LEU A 255 16.40 9.48 9.86
C LEU A 255 15.39 9.58 8.69
N ILE A 256 14.91 8.45 8.20
CA ILE A 256 13.90 8.39 7.16
C ILE A 256 12.53 8.17 7.82
N PRO A 257 11.61 9.15 7.70
CA PRO A 257 10.29 9.02 8.31
C PRO A 257 9.42 8.04 7.50
N ARG A 258 8.39 7.49 8.15
CA ARG A 258 7.53 6.48 7.55
C ARG A 258 6.08 6.94 7.48
N LYS A 259 5.42 6.64 6.37
CA LYS A 259 3.98 6.76 6.19
C LYS A 259 3.29 5.44 6.46
N VAL A 260 1.97 5.49 6.64
CA VAL A 260 1.15 4.29 6.72
C VAL A 260 0.83 3.80 5.32
N MET A 261 1.00 2.51 5.07
CA MET A 261 0.44 1.81 3.92
C MET A 261 -0.63 0.82 4.36
N LYS A 262 -1.61 0.60 3.50
CA LYS A 262 -2.83 -0.18 3.76
C LYS A 262 -3.07 -1.22 2.67
N GLY A 263 -3.92 -2.20 2.95
CA GLY A 263 -4.49 -3.13 1.98
C GLY A 263 -3.81 -4.48 1.87
N GLY A 264 -2.53 -4.59 2.17
CA GLY A 264 -1.77 -5.80 1.85
C GLY A 264 -1.46 -5.89 0.35
N SER A 265 -0.92 -7.00 -0.09
CA SER A 265 -0.58 -7.21 -1.49
C SER A 265 -0.65 -8.69 -1.89
N TYR A 266 -0.38 -8.98 -3.16
CA TYR A 266 -0.24 -10.33 -3.69
C TYR A 266 0.84 -11.18 -2.97
N LEU A 267 1.74 -10.55 -2.19
CA LEU A 267 2.75 -11.25 -1.39
C LEU A 267 2.29 -11.56 0.05
N CYS A 268 1.08 -11.15 0.43
CA CYS A 268 0.56 -11.42 1.75
C CYS A 268 -0.06 -12.83 1.80
N ALA A 269 0.51 -13.67 2.68
CA ALA A 269 0.12 -15.07 2.88
C ALA A 269 -0.42 -15.30 4.29
N PRO A 270 -1.33 -16.26 4.50
CA PRO A 270 -1.78 -16.65 5.84
C PRO A 270 -0.61 -17.05 6.77
N SER A 271 0.42 -17.69 6.20
CA SER A 271 1.58 -18.18 6.93
C SER A 271 2.67 -17.13 7.20
N TYR A 272 2.58 -15.93 6.59
CA TYR A 272 3.63 -14.91 6.68
C TYR A 272 3.12 -13.52 7.02
N CYS A 273 2.27 -12.93 6.17
CA CYS A 273 1.79 -11.55 6.28
C CYS A 273 0.28 -11.50 6.08
N ARG A 274 -0.50 -11.60 7.16
CA ARG A 274 -1.97 -11.61 7.09
C ARG A 274 -2.53 -10.17 7.11
N ARG A 275 -1.98 -9.28 6.26
CA ARG A 275 -2.37 -7.86 6.24
C ARG A 275 -3.32 -7.47 5.10
N TYR A 276 -3.87 -8.44 4.37
CA TYR A 276 -4.98 -8.24 3.42
C TYR A 276 -6.33 -8.10 4.16
N ARG A 277 -6.42 -7.09 5.03
CA ARG A 277 -7.58 -6.77 5.88
C ARG A 277 -7.74 -5.25 6.02
N PRO A 278 -8.97 -4.71 6.11
CA PRO A 278 -9.17 -3.25 6.24
C PRO A 278 -8.44 -2.63 7.42
N ALA A 279 -8.44 -3.30 8.59
CA ALA A 279 -7.78 -2.82 9.80
C ALA A 279 -6.25 -2.88 9.75
N ALA A 280 -5.68 -3.75 8.89
CA ALA A 280 -4.25 -3.94 8.82
C ALA A 280 -3.53 -2.69 8.31
N ARG A 281 -2.36 -2.44 8.87
CA ARG A 281 -1.52 -1.29 8.57
C ARG A 281 -0.05 -1.68 8.63
N MET A 282 0.79 -0.94 7.94
CA MET A 282 2.23 -1.13 7.99
C MET A 282 2.97 0.19 7.80
N ALA A 283 4.12 0.33 8.45
CA ALA A 283 5.01 1.47 8.28
C ALA A 283 5.89 1.28 7.05
N GLN A 284 5.94 2.28 6.16
CA GLN A 284 6.81 2.28 4.99
C GLN A 284 7.65 3.55 4.96
N PRO A 285 9.00 3.45 4.86
CA PRO A 285 9.85 4.61 4.61
C PRO A 285 9.43 5.34 3.34
N ILE A 286 9.39 6.67 3.39
CA ILE A 286 8.83 7.48 2.30
C ILE A 286 9.63 7.44 1.00
N ASP A 287 10.88 7.00 1.06
CA ASP A 287 11.84 6.89 -0.04
C ASP A 287 12.05 5.45 -0.53
N THR A 288 11.31 4.49 0.01
CA THR A 288 11.47 3.08 -0.33
C THR A 288 10.31 2.61 -1.21
N SER A 289 10.62 2.41 -2.49
CA SER A 289 9.72 1.80 -3.47
C SER A 289 9.86 0.29 -3.48
N THR A 290 8.78 -0.39 -3.84
CA THR A 290 8.76 -1.85 -3.99
C THR A 290 7.84 -2.28 -5.11
N CYS A 291 8.05 -3.48 -5.65
CA CYS A 291 7.25 -4.03 -6.75
C CYS A 291 5.81 -4.40 -6.37
N HIS A 292 5.35 -4.09 -5.16
CA HIS A 292 4.01 -4.39 -4.65
C HIS A 292 3.37 -3.21 -3.91
N LEU A 293 3.85 -1.98 -4.18
CA LEU A 293 3.37 -0.76 -3.53
C LEU A 293 3.00 0.29 -4.58
N GLY A 294 1.75 0.68 -4.58
CA GLY A 294 1.11 1.68 -5.43
C GLY A 294 0.24 2.63 -4.61
N CYS A 295 -0.85 3.09 -5.19
CA CYS A 295 -1.80 3.99 -4.50
C CYS A 295 -3.17 4.00 -5.16
N ARG A 296 -4.18 4.54 -4.45
CA ARG A 296 -5.41 5.12 -5.02
C ARG A 296 -5.64 6.48 -4.40
N LEU A 297 -6.34 7.35 -5.11
CA LEU A 297 -6.50 8.74 -4.73
C LEU A 297 -7.95 9.10 -4.47
N ILE A 298 -8.13 10.24 -3.80
CA ILE A 298 -9.43 10.78 -3.44
C ILE A 298 -9.61 12.23 -3.90
N VAL A 299 -10.86 12.67 -3.92
CA VAL A 299 -11.24 14.08 -4.01
C VAL A 299 -12.21 14.39 -2.87
N ARG A 300 -11.87 15.34 -2.02
CA ARG A 300 -12.77 15.81 -0.97
C ARG A 300 -13.71 16.88 -1.53
N PRO A 301 -15.03 16.81 -1.25
CA PRO A 301 -15.94 17.86 -1.72
C PRO A 301 -15.56 19.16 -1.02
N GLY A 302 -15.21 20.13 -1.83
CA GLY A 302 -15.23 21.56 -1.54
C GLY A 302 -14.70 22.04 -0.21
N LYS A 303 -13.36 22.17 -0.05
CA LYS A 303 -12.84 23.41 0.49
C LYS A 303 -12.79 24.40 -0.70
N LYS A 304 -13.88 25.18 -0.86
CA LYS A 304 -13.88 26.38 -1.73
C LYS A 304 -13.01 27.46 -1.11
#